data_c0ab9b9badef6cfab4bf46bc6fc5884d
#
_entry.id   c0ab9b9badef6cfab4bf46bc6fc5884d
#
_cell.length_a   1.000
_cell.length_b   1.000
_cell.length_c   1.000
_cell.angle_alpha   90.00
_cell.angle_beta   90.00
_cell.angle_gamma   90.00
#
_symmetry.space_group_name_H-M   'P 1'
#
loop_
_entity.id
_entity.type
_entity.pdbx_description
1 polymer ?
#
loop_
_entity_poly.entity_id
_entity_poly.type
_entity_poly.pdbx_seq_one_letter_code
_entity_poly.pdbx_strand_id
1 'polypeptide(L)'
;MRMRLIVPVFAFAAALAVLPSSTPAQPKDGDWQAAVDKAVAYLKKSQNENGSWGAAPVSSGVTGIVTTGLLRCGAKAEDEPAARGVKFIEGLINPKAGHIAGKEDNPALSNYKTSINIMALMAANKGDKYKAAIGNATKYLKEYQWDEARGKKDDSDYYGGAGYAGDKSRPDLSNTSFFLEALKTAGVPKDDPAFKKAVFFVSRCQNFAGEHNKAAWAAKNNDGSFIYTGANGGENRRTDGDGRKTDMGGYGSMTYAGVKSMIYCGVGKEDPRMKKALEWIAKNYTLDANPGMPEANSQRGLFYYYHTFAKCMDALGEDTFTDAKGVKHDWRADL
;
A
#
# COMPACT_ATOMS: atom_id res chain seq x y z
N MET A 1 -10.22 -43.50 70.54
CA MET A 1 -8.85 -43.12 70.07
C MET A 1 -8.89 -43.04 68.54
N ARG A 2 -9.07 -41.86 67.98
CA ARG A 2 -9.20 -41.65 66.53
C ARG A 2 -7.86 -41.13 66.02
N MET A 3 -7.18 -41.92 65.19
CA MET A 3 -5.95 -41.63 64.53
C MET A 3 -6.19 -40.73 63.31
N ARG A 4 -5.63 -39.51 63.30
CA ARG A 4 -5.67 -38.58 62.17
C ARG A 4 -4.47 -38.89 61.27
N LEU A 5 -4.74 -39.33 60.03
CA LEU A 5 -3.73 -39.39 58.97
C LEU A 5 -3.44 -37.98 58.46
N ILE A 6 -2.19 -37.57 58.54
CA ILE A 6 -1.66 -36.35 57.90
C ILE A 6 -1.08 -36.75 56.56
N VAL A 7 -1.67 -36.23 55.44
CA VAL A 7 -1.15 -36.39 54.07
C VAL A 7 -0.30 -35.17 53.78
N PRO A 8 0.95 -35.33 53.37
CA PRO A 8 1.76 -34.18 52.97
C PRO A 8 1.39 -33.78 51.53
N VAL A 9 1.01 -32.49 51.35
CA VAL A 9 0.84 -31.85 50.04
C VAL A 9 2.20 -31.45 49.53
N PHE A 10 2.70 -32.12 48.51
CA PHE A 10 3.87 -31.69 47.75
C PHE A 10 3.44 -30.58 46.79
N ALA A 11 3.84 -29.36 47.07
CA ALA A 11 3.72 -28.24 46.13
C ALA A 11 4.84 -28.36 45.07
N PHE A 12 4.47 -28.70 43.84
CA PHE A 12 5.33 -28.61 42.67
C PHE A 12 5.39 -27.16 42.23
N ALA A 13 6.47 -26.46 42.53
CA ALA A 13 6.77 -25.17 41.96
C ALA A 13 7.33 -25.40 40.55
N ALA A 14 6.50 -25.20 39.52
CA ALA A 14 6.96 -25.16 38.14
C ALA A 14 7.65 -23.80 37.92
N ALA A 15 8.96 -23.78 37.89
CA ALA A 15 9.74 -22.63 37.45
C ALA A 15 9.55 -22.49 35.92
N LEU A 16 8.69 -21.55 35.51
CA LEU A 16 8.66 -21.07 34.12
C LEU A 16 9.98 -20.34 33.88
N ALA A 17 10.90 -20.97 33.15
CA ALA A 17 12.04 -20.29 32.57
C ALA A 17 11.54 -19.31 31.51
N VAL A 18 11.45 -18.03 31.87
CA VAL A 18 11.25 -16.94 30.91
C VAL A 18 12.55 -16.87 30.10
N LEU A 19 12.53 -17.46 28.89
CA LEU A 19 13.61 -17.20 27.93
C LEU A 19 13.59 -15.70 27.64
N PRO A 20 14.73 -15.01 27.70
CA PRO A 20 14.77 -13.61 27.30
C PRO A 20 14.40 -13.54 25.82
N SER A 21 13.26 -12.88 25.52
CA SER A 21 12.95 -12.47 24.16
C SER A 21 14.07 -11.54 23.74
N SER A 22 14.91 -11.98 22.79
CA SER A 22 15.88 -11.11 22.16
C SER A 22 15.10 -10.03 21.40
N THR A 23 14.98 -8.86 22.01
CA THR A 23 14.53 -7.66 21.30
C THR A 23 15.52 -7.47 20.15
N PRO A 24 15.06 -7.39 18.89
CA PRO A 24 15.96 -7.04 17.79
C PRO A 24 16.68 -5.75 18.16
N ALA A 25 18.00 -5.72 17.97
CA ALA A 25 18.77 -4.52 18.23
C ALA A 25 18.27 -3.41 17.31
N GLN A 26 17.84 -2.28 17.86
CA GLN A 26 17.49 -1.12 17.06
C GLN A 26 18.68 -0.76 16.15
N PRO A 27 18.45 -0.52 14.84
CA PRO A 27 19.51 -0.04 13.96
C PRO A 27 20.09 1.24 14.56
N LYS A 28 21.41 1.32 14.67
CA LYS A 28 22.05 2.58 15.04
C LYS A 28 21.85 3.56 13.90
N ASP A 29 21.72 4.85 14.19
CA ASP A 29 21.56 5.89 13.16
C ASP A 29 22.59 5.76 12.02
N GLY A 30 23.81 5.33 12.34
CA GLY A 30 24.87 5.05 11.37
C GLY A 30 24.57 3.90 10.40
N ASP A 31 23.84 2.87 10.82
CA ASP A 31 23.51 1.72 9.97
C ASP A 31 22.44 2.10 8.93
N TRP A 32 21.46 2.89 9.34
CA TRP A 32 20.46 3.45 8.43
C TRP A 32 21.10 4.34 7.36
N GLN A 33 21.95 5.29 7.77
CA GLN A 33 22.62 6.18 6.83
C GLN A 33 23.51 5.41 5.85
N ALA A 34 24.24 4.41 6.32
CA ALA A 34 25.06 3.54 5.47
C ALA A 34 24.21 2.75 4.44
N ALA A 35 23.01 2.29 4.82
CA ALA A 35 22.08 1.63 3.92
C ALA A 35 21.55 2.61 2.86
N VAL A 36 21.16 3.81 3.26
CA VAL A 36 20.72 4.87 2.34
C VAL A 36 21.84 5.24 1.36
N ASP A 37 23.07 5.44 1.83
CA ASP A 37 24.22 5.81 0.98
C ASP A 37 24.51 4.72 -0.07
N LYS A 38 24.46 3.44 0.32
CA LYS A 38 24.61 2.31 -0.61
C LYS A 38 23.49 2.28 -1.65
N ALA A 39 22.24 2.49 -1.23
CA ALA A 39 21.09 2.54 -2.12
C ALA A 39 21.20 3.71 -3.13
N VAL A 40 21.57 4.90 -2.67
CA VAL A 40 21.79 6.08 -3.52
C VAL A 40 22.92 5.83 -4.52
N ALA A 41 24.05 5.25 -4.08
CA ALA A 41 25.18 4.92 -4.95
C ALA A 41 24.76 3.90 -6.04
N TYR A 42 24.00 2.87 -5.67
CA TYR A 42 23.45 1.91 -6.63
C TYR A 42 22.50 2.58 -7.63
N LEU A 43 21.57 3.40 -7.16
CA LEU A 43 20.62 4.10 -8.01
C LEU A 43 21.31 5.08 -8.96
N LYS A 44 22.33 5.79 -8.50
CA LYS A 44 23.15 6.66 -9.34
C LYS A 44 23.85 5.88 -10.46
N LYS A 45 24.42 4.70 -10.15
CA LYS A 45 25.08 3.85 -11.14
C LYS A 45 24.11 3.21 -12.13
N SER A 46 22.88 2.88 -11.69
CA SER A 46 21.87 2.17 -12.52
C SER A 46 20.93 3.12 -13.27
N GLN A 47 21.13 4.44 -13.18
CA GLN A 47 20.33 5.43 -13.89
C GLN A 47 20.65 5.43 -15.39
N ASN A 48 19.64 5.35 -16.23
CA ASN A 48 19.76 5.43 -17.68
C ASN A 48 20.26 6.82 -18.13
N GLU A 49 20.82 6.92 -19.33
CA GLU A 49 21.30 8.18 -19.91
C GLU A 49 20.23 9.28 -19.97
N ASN A 50 18.97 8.90 -20.25
CA ASN A 50 17.83 9.83 -20.26
C ASN A 50 17.32 10.25 -18.87
N GLY A 51 17.95 9.81 -17.79
CA GLY A 51 17.57 10.12 -16.41
C GLY A 51 16.51 9.20 -15.78
N SER A 52 16.01 8.20 -16.53
CA SER A 52 15.05 7.23 -16.01
C SER A 52 15.73 6.05 -15.28
N TRP A 53 14.91 5.23 -14.61
CA TRP A 53 15.30 3.90 -14.14
C TRP A 53 14.38 2.83 -14.73
N GLY A 54 14.93 1.63 -14.87
CA GLY A 54 14.21 0.49 -15.45
C GLY A 54 14.06 0.59 -16.96
N ALA A 55 13.48 -0.45 -17.57
CA ALA A 55 13.24 -0.55 -18.99
C ALA A 55 11.82 -0.09 -19.38
N ALA A 56 11.62 0.31 -20.64
CA ALA A 56 10.27 0.54 -21.18
C ALA A 56 9.45 -0.79 -21.14
N PRO A 57 8.13 -0.73 -20.94
CA PRO A 57 7.27 0.45 -20.80
C PRO A 57 7.09 0.92 -19.35
N VAL A 58 7.78 0.32 -18.37
CA VAL A 58 7.58 0.59 -16.94
C VAL A 58 8.47 1.69 -16.38
N SER A 59 9.49 2.13 -17.13
CA SER A 59 10.49 3.10 -16.69
C SER A 59 9.90 4.39 -16.09
N SER A 60 8.79 4.88 -16.61
CA SER A 60 8.14 6.10 -16.08
C SER A 60 7.61 5.92 -14.66
N GLY A 61 7.00 4.78 -14.34
CA GLY A 61 6.55 4.49 -12.98
C GLY A 61 7.72 4.20 -12.03
N VAL A 62 8.69 3.40 -12.50
CA VAL A 62 9.91 3.10 -11.71
C VAL A 62 10.67 4.39 -11.38
N THR A 63 10.85 5.29 -12.36
CA THR A 63 11.50 6.59 -12.13
C THR A 63 10.77 7.44 -11.10
N GLY A 64 9.43 7.47 -11.14
CA GLY A 64 8.63 8.18 -10.16
C GLY A 64 8.82 7.65 -8.73
N ILE A 65 8.82 6.32 -8.54
CA ILE A 65 9.07 5.70 -7.23
C ILE A 65 10.48 6.01 -6.72
N VAL A 66 11.50 5.80 -7.58
CA VAL A 66 12.91 6.02 -7.22
C VAL A 66 13.14 7.49 -6.88
N THR A 67 12.66 8.42 -7.72
CA THR A 67 12.80 9.86 -7.47
C THR A 67 12.13 10.26 -6.15
N THR A 68 10.92 9.75 -5.89
CA THR A 68 10.23 10.00 -4.61
C THR A 68 11.05 9.48 -3.41
N GLY A 69 11.61 8.27 -3.53
CA GLY A 69 12.45 7.68 -2.50
C GLY A 69 13.69 8.51 -2.21
N LEU A 70 14.45 8.89 -3.24
CA LEU A 70 15.65 9.73 -3.11
C LEU A 70 15.34 11.05 -2.38
N LEU A 71 14.29 11.75 -2.81
CA LEU A 71 13.89 13.03 -2.24
C LEU A 71 13.45 12.89 -0.76
N ARG A 72 12.76 11.82 -0.42
CA ARG A 72 12.35 11.54 0.96
C ARG A 72 13.50 11.10 1.86
N CYS A 73 14.55 10.52 1.29
CA CYS A 73 15.78 10.21 1.98
C CYS A 73 16.76 11.39 2.08
N GLY A 74 16.32 12.61 1.75
CA GLY A 74 17.08 13.85 1.96
C GLY A 74 17.85 14.36 0.74
N ALA A 75 17.79 13.68 -0.43
CA ALA A 75 18.36 14.23 -1.65
C ALA A 75 17.60 15.49 -2.04
N LYS A 76 18.32 16.49 -2.54
CA LYS A 76 17.70 17.71 -3.09
C LYS A 76 17.27 17.46 -4.54
N ALA A 77 16.20 18.15 -4.96
CA ALA A 77 15.68 18.00 -6.32
C ALA A 77 16.63 18.51 -7.43
N GLU A 78 17.60 19.33 -7.06
CA GLU A 78 18.68 19.86 -7.93
C GLU A 78 19.94 18.99 -7.95
N ASP A 79 20.08 18.04 -7.04
CA ASP A 79 21.27 17.19 -6.93
C ASP A 79 21.07 15.86 -7.70
N GLU A 80 22.11 15.36 -8.33
CA GLU A 80 22.07 14.05 -8.99
C GLU A 80 22.12 12.89 -7.98
N PRO A 81 21.38 11.80 -8.24
CA PRO A 81 20.62 11.49 -9.46
C PRO A 81 19.17 11.98 -9.47
N ALA A 82 18.68 12.62 -8.41
CA ALA A 82 17.29 13.07 -8.29
C ALA A 82 16.93 14.09 -9.37
N ALA A 83 17.80 15.05 -9.65
CA ALA A 83 17.59 16.10 -10.67
C ALA A 83 17.28 15.52 -12.06
N ARG A 84 18.03 14.49 -12.49
CA ARG A 84 17.78 13.83 -13.77
C ARG A 84 16.46 13.06 -13.77
N GLY A 85 16.10 12.40 -12.65
CA GLY A 85 14.81 11.75 -12.47
C GLY A 85 13.64 12.74 -12.55
N VAL A 86 13.73 13.88 -11.87
CA VAL A 86 12.73 14.96 -11.93
C VAL A 86 12.60 15.48 -13.37
N LYS A 87 13.71 15.77 -14.06
CA LYS A 87 13.71 16.22 -15.45
C LYS A 87 13.05 15.21 -16.39
N PHE A 88 13.30 13.91 -16.19
CA PHE A 88 12.62 12.87 -16.95
C PHE A 88 11.10 12.89 -16.72
N ILE A 89 10.65 13.02 -15.46
CA ILE A 89 9.22 13.09 -15.11
C ILE A 89 8.58 14.37 -15.70
N GLU A 90 9.25 15.50 -15.68
CA GLU A 90 8.79 16.74 -16.36
C GLU A 90 8.52 16.48 -17.83
N GLY A 91 9.35 15.69 -18.49
CA GLY A 91 9.18 15.26 -19.88
C GLY A 91 7.94 14.39 -20.13
N LEU A 92 7.36 13.77 -19.08
CA LEU A 92 6.15 12.95 -19.17
C LEU A 92 4.85 13.74 -19.02
N ILE A 93 4.91 15.02 -18.64
CA ILE A 93 3.73 15.87 -18.47
C ILE A 93 3.07 16.08 -19.84
N ASN A 94 1.79 15.70 -19.95
CA ASN A 94 0.95 15.97 -21.10
C ASN A 94 -0.12 17.01 -20.70
N PRO A 95 0.07 18.30 -21.03
CA PRO A 95 -0.88 19.34 -20.61
C PRO A 95 -2.23 19.25 -21.32
N LYS A 96 -2.30 18.62 -22.51
CA LYS A 96 -3.53 18.44 -23.29
C LYS A 96 -4.40 17.34 -22.68
N ALA A 97 -3.81 16.16 -22.43
CA ALA A 97 -4.53 15.03 -21.83
C ALA A 97 -4.64 15.13 -20.30
N GLY A 98 -3.83 15.96 -19.66
CA GLY A 98 -3.86 16.18 -18.21
C GLY A 98 -3.07 15.18 -17.36
N HIS A 99 -2.45 14.15 -17.93
CA HIS A 99 -1.72 13.12 -17.19
C HIS A 99 -0.19 13.36 -17.16
N ILE A 100 0.52 12.58 -16.32
CA ILE A 100 1.98 12.57 -16.21
C ILE A 100 2.49 11.16 -16.52
N ALA A 101 2.26 10.70 -17.77
CA ALA A 101 2.54 9.32 -18.15
C ALA A 101 3.23 9.17 -19.51
N GLY A 102 3.49 10.27 -20.23
CA GLY A 102 4.09 10.32 -21.56
C GLY A 102 3.45 11.36 -22.46
N LYS A 103 3.85 11.40 -23.73
CA LYS A 103 3.33 12.39 -24.70
C LYS A 103 2.06 11.94 -25.43
N GLU A 104 1.77 10.65 -25.42
CA GLU A 104 0.57 10.06 -26.01
C GLU A 104 -0.68 10.52 -25.24
N ASP A 105 -1.82 10.64 -25.91
CA ASP A 105 -3.07 11.04 -25.25
C ASP A 105 -3.62 9.96 -24.30
N ASN A 106 -3.34 8.67 -24.59
CA ASN A 106 -3.77 7.55 -23.77
C ASN A 106 -2.69 6.46 -23.63
N PRO A 107 -1.59 6.73 -22.92
CA PRO A 107 -0.51 5.76 -22.78
C PRO A 107 -0.91 4.60 -21.86
N ALA A 108 -0.33 3.43 -22.11
CA ALA A 108 -0.49 2.28 -21.24
C ALA A 108 -0.10 2.62 -19.79
N LEU A 109 -0.88 2.12 -18.83
CA LEU A 109 -0.68 2.35 -17.39
C LEU A 109 -0.78 3.83 -16.98
N SER A 110 -1.50 4.66 -17.74
CA SER A 110 -1.53 6.12 -17.55
C SER A 110 -1.99 6.52 -16.14
N ASN A 111 -3.02 5.88 -15.60
CA ASN A 111 -3.51 6.16 -14.26
C ASN A 111 -2.45 5.80 -13.19
N TYR A 112 -1.85 4.61 -13.30
CA TYR A 112 -0.82 4.15 -12.36
C TYR A 112 0.44 5.06 -12.40
N LYS A 113 0.95 5.35 -13.61
CA LYS A 113 2.11 6.22 -13.81
C LYS A 113 1.84 7.64 -13.29
N THR A 114 0.66 8.20 -13.61
CA THR A 114 0.28 9.55 -13.17
C THR A 114 0.20 9.64 -11.65
N SER A 115 -0.41 8.66 -11.00
CA SER A 115 -0.48 8.62 -9.53
C SER A 115 0.91 8.64 -8.89
N ILE A 116 1.84 7.85 -9.38
CA ILE A 116 3.21 7.79 -8.87
C ILE A 116 3.97 9.09 -9.17
N ASN A 117 3.84 9.64 -10.39
CA ASN A 117 4.57 10.84 -10.79
C ASN A 117 4.05 12.11 -10.10
N ILE A 118 2.77 12.18 -9.71
CA ILE A 118 2.27 13.23 -8.79
C ILE A 118 3.08 13.22 -7.49
N MET A 119 3.28 12.05 -6.87
CA MET A 119 4.02 11.95 -5.61
C MET A 119 5.48 12.41 -5.77
N ALA A 120 6.11 12.08 -6.91
CA ALA A 120 7.48 12.51 -7.20
C ALA A 120 7.57 14.02 -7.39
N LEU A 121 6.67 14.63 -8.17
CA LEU A 121 6.65 16.08 -8.38
C LEU A 121 6.29 16.84 -7.10
N MET A 122 5.40 16.32 -6.27
CA MET A 122 5.10 16.88 -4.95
C MET A 122 6.32 16.85 -4.03
N ALA A 123 7.08 15.74 -4.02
CA ALA A 123 8.31 15.65 -3.24
C ALA A 123 9.41 16.59 -3.74
N ALA A 124 9.49 16.80 -5.05
CA ALA A 124 10.47 17.70 -5.68
C ALA A 124 10.08 19.20 -5.59
N ASN A 125 8.82 19.49 -5.30
CA ASN A 125 8.26 20.83 -5.42
C ASN A 125 8.76 21.76 -4.31
N LYS A 126 9.39 22.82 -4.74
CA LYS A 126 9.76 23.96 -3.90
C LYS A 126 8.98 25.19 -4.37
N GLY A 127 7.71 25.28 -3.94
CA GLY A 127 6.80 26.32 -4.36
C GLY A 127 5.78 25.84 -5.41
N ASP A 128 5.37 26.72 -6.32
CA ASP A 128 4.24 26.49 -7.25
C ASP A 128 4.64 25.91 -8.61
N LYS A 129 5.90 25.49 -8.80
CA LYS A 129 6.43 25.06 -10.11
C LYS A 129 5.54 24.03 -10.82
N TYR A 130 5.03 23.04 -10.08
CA TYR A 130 4.25 21.93 -10.65
C TYR A 130 2.75 22.03 -10.38
N LYS A 131 2.28 23.12 -9.75
CA LYS A 131 0.90 23.28 -9.32
C LYS A 131 -0.12 23.03 -10.43
N ALA A 132 0.09 23.63 -11.61
CA ALA A 132 -0.81 23.44 -12.75
C ALA A 132 -0.79 21.98 -13.27
N ALA A 133 0.39 21.37 -13.39
CA ALA A 133 0.53 20.01 -13.85
C ALA A 133 -0.11 19.01 -12.87
N ILE A 134 0.09 19.20 -11.58
CA ILE A 134 -0.51 18.37 -10.52
C ILE A 134 -2.03 18.56 -10.47
N GLY A 135 -2.51 19.81 -10.61
CA GLY A 135 -3.95 20.11 -10.69
C GLY A 135 -4.63 19.40 -11.86
N ASN A 136 -4.06 19.46 -13.06
CA ASN A 136 -4.54 18.73 -14.22
C ASN A 136 -4.48 17.21 -14.00
N ALA A 137 -3.40 16.71 -13.43
CA ALA A 137 -3.23 15.29 -13.20
C ALA A 137 -4.21 14.73 -12.14
N THR A 138 -4.52 15.48 -11.10
CA THR A 138 -5.56 15.08 -10.13
C THR A 138 -6.95 15.08 -10.75
N LYS A 139 -7.27 16.05 -11.63
CA LYS A 139 -8.51 16.06 -12.40
C LYS A 139 -8.60 14.82 -13.29
N TYR A 140 -7.54 14.55 -14.08
CA TYR A 140 -7.43 13.36 -14.92
C TYR A 140 -7.68 12.06 -14.12
N LEU A 141 -7.01 11.89 -12.98
CA LEU A 141 -7.19 10.71 -12.13
C LEU A 141 -8.64 10.53 -11.66
N LYS A 142 -9.31 11.62 -11.27
CA LYS A 142 -10.71 11.59 -10.83
C LYS A 142 -11.67 11.25 -11.97
N GLU A 143 -11.40 11.69 -13.19
CA GLU A 143 -12.19 11.34 -14.37
C GLU A 143 -12.07 9.84 -14.74
N TYR A 144 -10.99 9.17 -14.33
CA TYR A 144 -10.81 7.73 -14.54
C TYR A 144 -11.28 6.85 -13.38
N GLN A 145 -11.73 7.43 -12.28
CA GLN A 145 -12.42 6.67 -11.24
C GLN A 145 -13.74 6.11 -11.76
N TRP A 146 -14.03 4.86 -11.46
CA TRP A 146 -15.29 4.23 -11.83
C TRP A 146 -16.43 4.78 -10.98
N ASP A 147 -17.31 5.57 -11.58
CA ASP A 147 -18.44 6.22 -10.95
C ASP A 147 -19.62 6.42 -11.90
N GLU A 148 -20.59 7.27 -11.52
CA GLU A 148 -21.80 7.55 -12.30
C GLU A 148 -21.47 8.14 -13.69
N ALA A 149 -20.44 8.99 -13.80
CA ALA A 149 -20.00 9.55 -15.07
C ALA A 149 -19.50 8.47 -16.05
N ARG A 150 -19.05 7.34 -15.50
CA ARG A 150 -18.63 6.15 -16.25
C ARG A 150 -19.66 5.02 -16.24
N GLY A 151 -20.91 5.35 -15.95
CA GLY A 151 -22.03 4.41 -15.98
C GLY A 151 -22.03 3.36 -14.87
N LYS A 152 -21.33 3.62 -13.75
CA LYS A 152 -21.33 2.74 -12.58
C LYS A 152 -22.03 3.41 -11.41
N LYS A 153 -22.95 2.70 -10.80
CA LYS A 153 -23.65 3.12 -9.58
C LYS A 153 -23.02 2.42 -8.36
N ASP A 154 -23.43 2.83 -7.20
CA ASP A 154 -22.94 2.32 -5.91
C ASP A 154 -23.21 0.84 -5.64
N ASP A 155 -24.09 0.20 -6.40
CA ASP A 155 -24.32 -1.25 -6.42
C ASP A 155 -23.30 -2.04 -7.26
N SER A 156 -22.59 -1.37 -8.18
CA SER A 156 -21.57 -1.99 -9.04
C SER A 156 -20.31 -2.34 -8.26
N ASP A 157 -19.76 -3.52 -8.52
CA ASP A 157 -18.46 -3.98 -7.96
C ASP A 157 -17.24 -3.20 -8.47
N TYR A 158 -17.43 -2.29 -9.45
CA TYR A 158 -16.42 -1.33 -9.93
C TYR A 158 -16.44 0.01 -9.20
N TYR A 159 -17.59 0.37 -8.61
CA TYR A 159 -17.84 1.72 -8.12
C TYR A 159 -16.81 2.21 -7.12
N GLY A 160 -16.25 3.38 -7.38
CA GLY A 160 -15.25 4.04 -6.55
C GLY A 160 -13.81 3.58 -6.78
N GLY A 161 -13.59 2.54 -7.57
CA GLY A 161 -12.26 2.01 -7.84
C GLY A 161 -11.54 2.68 -9.00
N ALA A 162 -10.23 2.49 -9.08
CA ALA A 162 -9.36 2.91 -10.17
C ALA A 162 -8.59 1.71 -10.73
N GLY A 163 -8.39 1.67 -12.04
CA GLY A 163 -7.61 0.63 -12.74
C GLY A 163 -6.32 1.19 -13.33
N TYR A 164 -5.65 0.41 -14.17
CA TYR A 164 -4.36 0.77 -14.76
C TYR A 164 -4.43 1.95 -15.74
N ALA A 165 -5.41 1.94 -16.63
CA ALA A 165 -5.61 2.99 -17.64
C ALA A 165 -6.94 2.83 -18.37
N GLY A 166 -7.49 3.93 -18.89
CA GLY A 166 -8.57 3.96 -19.85
C GLY A 166 -9.88 3.32 -19.41
N ASP A 167 -10.84 3.27 -20.35
CA ASP A 167 -12.23 2.88 -20.10
C ASP A 167 -12.44 1.37 -19.91
N LYS A 168 -11.49 0.54 -20.29
CA LYS A 168 -11.60 -0.92 -20.23
C LYS A 168 -10.85 -1.55 -19.08
N SER A 169 -10.08 -0.77 -18.33
CA SER A 169 -9.28 -1.28 -17.23
C SER A 169 -10.16 -1.46 -15.99
N ARG A 170 -10.45 -2.72 -15.62
CA ARG A 170 -11.15 -2.98 -14.36
C ARG A 170 -10.39 -2.39 -13.18
N PRO A 171 -11.07 -1.92 -12.13
CA PRO A 171 -10.41 -1.43 -10.93
C PRO A 171 -9.75 -2.57 -10.15
N ASP A 172 -8.69 -2.23 -9.42
CA ASP A 172 -8.06 -3.09 -8.43
C ASP A 172 -7.53 -2.29 -7.24
N LEU A 173 -7.28 -2.97 -6.13
CA LEU A 173 -6.92 -2.30 -4.89
C LEU A 173 -5.52 -1.66 -4.95
N SER A 174 -4.58 -2.24 -5.72
CA SER A 174 -3.26 -1.66 -5.90
C SER A 174 -3.35 -0.30 -6.59
N ASN A 175 -4.02 -0.23 -7.75
CA ASN A 175 -4.22 1.03 -8.48
C ASN A 175 -5.05 2.04 -7.68
N THR A 176 -6.13 1.58 -7.02
CA THR A 176 -6.97 2.44 -6.17
C THR A 176 -6.17 3.01 -5.00
N SER A 177 -5.28 2.22 -4.39
CA SER A 177 -4.42 2.69 -3.29
C SER A 177 -3.44 3.78 -3.73
N PHE A 178 -2.79 3.63 -4.91
CA PHE A 178 -1.92 4.68 -5.47
C PHE A 178 -2.70 5.92 -5.89
N PHE A 179 -3.88 5.75 -6.48
CA PHE A 179 -4.79 6.84 -6.80
C PHE A 179 -5.13 7.69 -5.57
N LEU A 180 -5.57 7.06 -4.48
CA LEU A 180 -5.90 7.75 -3.23
C LEU A 180 -4.69 8.42 -2.59
N GLU A 181 -3.52 7.79 -2.62
CA GLU A 181 -2.28 8.37 -2.12
C GLU A 181 -1.88 9.61 -2.93
N ALA A 182 -2.03 9.56 -4.25
CA ALA A 182 -1.74 10.70 -5.12
C ALA A 182 -2.68 11.88 -4.82
N LEU A 183 -3.99 11.66 -4.71
CA LEU A 183 -4.95 12.70 -4.35
C LEU A 183 -4.63 13.32 -2.98
N LYS A 184 -4.38 12.50 -1.97
CA LYS A 184 -4.00 12.97 -0.64
C LYS A 184 -2.72 13.80 -0.68
N THR A 185 -1.68 13.31 -1.38
CA THR A 185 -0.38 13.98 -1.50
C THR A 185 -0.50 15.32 -2.23
N ALA A 186 -1.37 15.39 -3.24
CA ALA A 186 -1.68 16.61 -3.97
C ALA A 186 -2.53 17.63 -3.18
N GLY A 187 -2.94 17.30 -1.94
CA GLY A 187 -3.72 18.20 -1.10
C GLY A 187 -5.21 18.25 -1.44
N VAL A 188 -5.74 17.25 -2.14
CA VAL A 188 -7.20 17.16 -2.38
C VAL A 188 -7.94 17.08 -1.03
N PRO A 189 -8.98 17.88 -0.81
CA PRO A 189 -9.72 17.90 0.45
C PRO A 189 -10.28 16.52 0.84
N LYS A 190 -10.27 16.20 2.14
CA LYS A 190 -10.72 14.89 2.66
C LYS A 190 -12.19 14.58 2.38
N ASP A 191 -13.01 15.61 2.18
CA ASP A 191 -14.43 15.50 1.86
C ASP A 191 -14.73 15.42 0.36
N ASP A 192 -13.69 15.41 -0.50
CA ASP A 192 -13.84 15.25 -1.94
C ASP A 192 -14.61 13.96 -2.26
N PRO A 193 -15.57 14.00 -3.20
CA PRO A 193 -16.36 12.83 -3.60
C PRO A 193 -15.54 11.62 -4.00
N ALA A 194 -14.32 11.80 -4.55
CA ALA A 194 -13.45 10.71 -4.95
C ALA A 194 -13.09 9.80 -3.76
N PHE A 195 -12.79 10.37 -2.59
CA PHE A 195 -12.53 9.57 -1.38
C PHE A 195 -13.80 8.85 -0.88
N LYS A 196 -14.95 9.53 -0.90
CA LYS A 196 -16.23 8.95 -0.47
C LYS A 196 -16.63 7.76 -1.34
N LYS A 197 -16.48 7.88 -2.67
CA LYS A 197 -16.75 6.78 -3.61
C LYS A 197 -15.78 5.61 -3.43
N ALA A 198 -14.50 5.90 -3.19
CA ALA A 198 -13.49 4.86 -3.05
C ALA A 198 -13.74 3.93 -1.86
N VAL A 199 -14.39 4.39 -0.79
CA VAL A 199 -14.78 3.52 0.36
C VAL A 199 -15.56 2.30 -0.10
N PHE A 200 -16.48 2.45 -1.07
CA PHE A 200 -17.27 1.33 -1.60
C PHE A 200 -16.37 0.26 -2.22
N PHE A 201 -15.48 0.67 -3.12
CA PHE A 201 -14.58 -0.27 -3.79
C PHE A 201 -13.60 -0.94 -2.82
N VAL A 202 -12.97 -0.15 -1.94
CA VAL A 202 -12.02 -0.67 -0.95
C VAL A 202 -12.69 -1.69 -0.03
N SER A 203 -13.92 -1.40 0.44
CA SER A 203 -14.71 -2.34 1.24
C SER A 203 -15.02 -3.64 0.49
N ARG A 204 -15.28 -3.57 -0.81
CA ARG A 204 -15.52 -4.74 -1.67
C ARG A 204 -14.29 -5.58 -1.93
N CYS A 205 -13.11 -5.09 -1.62
CA CYS A 205 -11.88 -5.89 -1.66
C CYS A 205 -11.57 -6.59 -0.32
N GLN A 206 -12.37 -6.35 0.74
CA GLN A 206 -12.12 -6.89 2.07
C GLN A 206 -12.85 -8.21 2.30
N ASN A 207 -12.20 -9.16 2.93
CA ASN A 207 -12.79 -10.36 3.54
C ASN A 207 -13.56 -9.98 4.82
N PHE A 208 -14.62 -9.19 4.62
CA PHE A 208 -15.53 -8.73 5.67
C PHE A 208 -16.89 -8.45 5.06
N ALA A 209 -17.90 -9.23 5.47
CA ALA A 209 -19.27 -9.02 5.01
C ALA A 209 -19.89 -7.80 5.68
N GLY A 210 -20.55 -6.94 4.91
CA GLY A 210 -21.16 -5.72 5.42
C GLY A 210 -21.97 -4.99 4.37
N GLU A 211 -22.32 -3.74 4.66
CA GLU A 211 -23.15 -2.90 3.80
C GLU A 211 -22.62 -2.82 2.36
N HIS A 212 -21.31 -2.61 2.21
CA HIS A 212 -20.68 -2.42 0.90
C HIS A 212 -20.13 -3.72 0.28
N ASN A 213 -20.07 -4.83 1.04
CA ASN A 213 -19.57 -6.11 0.53
C ASN A 213 -20.49 -7.26 0.92
N LYS A 214 -21.28 -7.71 -0.05
CA LYS A 214 -22.24 -8.82 0.08
C LYS A 214 -21.76 -10.10 -0.63
N ALA A 215 -20.50 -10.15 -1.05
CA ALA A 215 -19.94 -11.29 -1.73
C ALA A 215 -19.85 -12.51 -0.79
N ALA A 216 -20.23 -13.68 -1.28
CA ALA A 216 -20.25 -14.91 -0.50
C ALA A 216 -18.86 -15.28 0.05
N TRP A 217 -17.79 -15.00 -0.70
CA TRP A 217 -16.42 -15.24 -0.25
C TRP A 217 -16.02 -14.33 0.92
N ALA A 218 -16.53 -13.08 0.96
CA ALA A 218 -16.26 -12.16 2.06
C ALA A 218 -16.88 -12.65 3.38
N ALA A 219 -18.10 -13.15 3.32
CA ALA A 219 -18.77 -13.75 4.47
C ALA A 219 -18.13 -15.08 4.91
N LYS A 220 -17.66 -15.89 3.94
CA LYS A 220 -16.99 -17.18 4.23
C LYS A 220 -15.65 -17.00 4.93
N ASN A 221 -14.80 -16.11 4.45
CA ASN A 221 -13.46 -15.88 5.03
C ASN A 221 -13.55 -15.02 6.29
N ASN A 222 -14.23 -13.90 6.22
CA ASN A 222 -14.56 -12.98 7.32
C ASN A 222 -13.40 -12.69 8.30
N ASP A 223 -12.16 -12.64 7.80
CA ASP A 223 -10.95 -12.47 8.60
C ASP A 223 -10.40 -11.05 8.59
N GLY A 224 -11.02 -10.16 7.79
CA GLY A 224 -10.64 -8.75 7.68
C GLY A 224 -9.50 -8.46 6.69
N SER A 225 -8.89 -9.47 6.12
CA SER A 225 -7.84 -9.34 5.10
C SER A 225 -8.39 -8.80 3.78
N PHE A 226 -7.50 -8.40 2.87
CA PHE A 226 -7.90 -7.87 1.56
C PHE A 226 -7.37 -8.71 0.41
N ILE A 227 -8.21 -8.83 -0.64
CA ILE A 227 -7.87 -9.43 -1.93
C ILE A 227 -7.49 -8.35 -2.95
N TYR A 228 -7.01 -8.76 -4.13
CA TYR A 228 -6.55 -7.85 -5.17
C TYR A 228 -7.66 -6.99 -5.78
N THR A 229 -8.84 -7.55 -6.02
CA THR A 229 -10.02 -6.81 -6.50
C THR A 229 -11.33 -7.53 -6.19
N GLY A 230 -12.37 -6.77 -5.83
CA GLY A 230 -13.74 -7.26 -5.74
C GLY A 230 -14.48 -7.26 -7.08
N ALA A 231 -13.93 -6.60 -8.11
CA ALA A 231 -14.57 -6.49 -9.42
C ALA A 231 -14.70 -7.86 -10.12
N ASN A 232 -15.77 -8.01 -10.95
CA ASN A 232 -16.05 -9.25 -11.66
C ASN A 232 -16.23 -10.48 -10.76
N GLY A 233 -16.77 -10.29 -9.57
CA GLY A 233 -16.98 -11.35 -8.59
C GLY A 233 -15.77 -11.68 -7.73
N GLY A 234 -14.69 -10.95 -7.91
CA GLY A 234 -13.43 -11.08 -7.14
C GLY A 234 -12.32 -11.76 -7.91
N GLU A 235 -11.10 -11.31 -7.65
CA GLU A 235 -9.86 -11.92 -8.14
C GLU A 235 -8.72 -11.65 -7.15
N ASN A 236 -7.86 -12.65 -6.97
CA ASN A 236 -6.69 -12.58 -6.11
C ASN A 236 -5.39 -12.73 -6.91
N ARG A 237 -4.25 -12.44 -6.27
CA ARG A 237 -2.91 -12.59 -6.86
C ARG A 237 -1.99 -13.50 -6.03
N ARG A 238 -2.57 -14.25 -5.09
CA ARG A 238 -1.83 -15.22 -4.27
C ARG A 238 -1.36 -16.44 -5.07
N THR A 239 -2.19 -16.88 -6.01
CA THR A 239 -1.92 -18.02 -6.88
C THR A 239 -1.85 -17.58 -8.35
N ASP A 240 -1.34 -18.45 -9.22
CA ASP A 240 -1.32 -18.26 -10.66
C ASP A 240 -2.49 -18.97 -11.34
N GLY A 241 -2.77 -18.57 -12.58
CA GLY A 241 -3.80 -19.22 -13.42
C GLY A 241 -5.20 -19.15 -12.81
N ASP A 242 -5.93 -20.25 -12.88
CA ASP A 242 -7.34 -20.35 -12.47
C ASP A 242 -7.55 -20.21 -10.97
N GLY A 243 -6.51 -20.47 -10.15
CA GLY A 243 -6.56 -20.27 -8.71
C GLY A 243 -6.83 -18.81 -8.29
N ARG A 244 -6.58 -17.84 -9.17
CA ARG A 244 -6.86 -16.42 -8.91
C ARG A 244 -8.33 -16.12 -8.61
N LYS A 245 -9.27 -16.88 -9.16
CA LYS A 245 -10.72 -16.69 -9.00
C LYS A 245 -11.31 -17.53 -7.88
N THR A 246 -10.63 -18.59 -7.46
CA THR A 246 -11.11 -19.53 -6.44
C THR A 246 -10.51 -19.29 -5.08
N ASP A 247 -9.26 -18.82 -5.02
CA ASP A 247 -8.59 -18.44 -3.79
C ASP A 247 -8.86 -16.98 -3.44
N MET A 248 -9.78 -16.72 -2.52
CA MET A 248 -10.15 -15.40 -2.01
C MET A 248 -9.52 -15.11 -0.63
N GLY A 249 -8.49 -15.83 -0.21
CA GLY A 249 -7.72 -15.49 0.98
C GLY A 249 -6.98 -14.17 0.81
N GLY A 250 -6.94 -13.32 1.83
CA GLY A 250 -6.18 -12.08 1.79
C GLY A 250 -4.69 -12.28 1.99
N TYR A 251 -3.90 -11.26 1.69
CA TYR A 251 -2.44 -11.27 1.86
C TYR A 251 -1.88 -9.89 2.20
N GLY A 252 -0.67 -9.85 2.74
CA GLY A 252 -0.07 -8.66 3.33
C GLY A 252 -0.11 -7.44 2.44
N SER A 253 0.42 -7.51 1.21
CA SER A 253 0.46 -6.36 0.31
C SER A 253 -0.91 -5.70 0.13
N MET A 254 -1.98 -6.50 -0.02
CA MET A 254 -3.32 -5.94 -0.22
C MET A 254 -3.97 -5.53 1.10
N THR A 255 -3.71 -6.22 2.20
CA THR A 255 -4.28 -5.87 3.50
C THR A 255 -3.74 -4.51 3.97
N TYR A 256 -2.44 -4.29 3.87
CA TYR A 256 -1.85 -3.01 4.21
C TYR A 256 -2.27 -1.90 3.23
N ALA A 257 -2.38 -2.19 1.93
CA ALA A 257 -2.90 -1.24 0.95
C ALA A 257 -4.37 -0.86 1.22
N GLY A 258 -5.19 -1.83 1.64
CA GLY A 258 -6.60 -1.63 1.99
C GLY A 258 -6.77 -0.76 3.24
N VAL A 259 -6.06 -1.06 4.32
CA VAL A 259 -6.06 -0.26 5.55
C VAL A 259 -5.62 1.17 5.28
N LYS A 260 -4.49 1.36 4.59
CA LYS A 260 -4.03 2.69 4.15
C LYS A 260 -5.10 3.43 3.35
N SER A 261 -5.75 2.76 2.41
CA SER A 261 -6.79 3.35 1.58
C SER A 261 -8.01 3.77 2.39
N MET A 262 -8.46 2.96 3.36
CA MET A 262 -9.53 3.32 4.28
C MET A 262 -9.19 4.55 5.11
N ILE A 263 -7.97 4.65 5.64
CA ILE A 263 -7.49 5.82 6.39
C ILE A 263 -7.56 7.08 5.51
N TYR A 264 -7.09 7.00 4.27
CA TYR A 264 -7.13 8.14 3.34
C TYR A 264 -8.55 8.56 2.98
N CYS A 265 -9.48 7.62 2.97
CA CYS A 265 -10.92 7.87 2.80
C CYS A 265 -11.62 8.35 4.08
N GLY A 266 -10.89 8.54 5.19
CA GLY A 266 -11.45 9.04 6.45
C GLY A 266 -12.15 7.99 7.32
N VAL A 267 -11.98 6.70 7.02
CA VAL A 267 -12.51 5.61 7.87
C VAL A 267 -11.70 5.55 9.17
N GLY A 268 -12.36 5.70 10.30
CA GLY A 268 -11.73 5.74 11.62
C GLY A 268 -11.34 4.35 12.15
N LYS A 269 -10.44 4.31 13.14
CA LYS A 269 -9.95 3.06 13.76
C LYS A 269 -11.08 2.24 14.42
N GLU A 270 -12.16 2.90 14.86
CA GLU A 270 -13.32 2.27 15.50
C GLU A 270 -14.29 1.59 14.52
N ASP A 271 -14.15 1.84 13.24
CA ASP A 271 -14.96 1.19 12.21
C ASP A 271 -14.72 -0.33 12.23
N PRO A 272 -15.77 -1.16 12.20
CA PRO A 272 -15.62 -2.62 12.25
C PRO A 272 -14.70 -3.20 11.17
N ARG A 273 -14.67 -2.60 9.97
CA ARG A 273 -13.78 -3.00 8.87
C ARG A 273 -12.33 -2.77 9.23
N MET A 274 -12.03 -1.61 9.85
CA MET A 274 -10.68 -1.27 10.31
C MET A 274 -10.24 -2.17 11.46
N LYS A 275 -11.09 -2.38 12.47
CA LYS A 275 -10.79 -3.29 13.59
C LYS A 275 -10.43 -4.67 13.09
N LYS A 276 -11.25 -5.21 12.18
CA LYS A 276 -11.04 -6.57 11.64
C LYS A 276 -9.76 -6.69 10.82
N ALA A 277 -9.43 -5.66 10.03
CA ALA A 277 -8.18 -5.61 9.29
C ALA A 277 -6.95 -5.52 10.20
N LEU A 278 -7.02 -4.70 11.25
CA LEU A 278 -5.93 -4.57 12.23
C LEU A 278 -5.73 -5.85 13.05
N GLU A 279 -6.81 -6.58 13.38
CA GLU A 279 -6.73 -7.92 13.98
C GLU A 279 -5.99 -8.90 13.07
N TRP A 280 -6.28 -8.87 11.75
CA TRP A 280 -5.56 -9.71 10.79
C TRP A 280 -4.08 -9.34 10.72
N ILE A 281 -3.76 -8.05 10.65
CA ILE A 281 -2.37 -7.56 10.66
C ILE A 281 -1.65 -8.01 11.93
N ALA A 282 -2.27 -7.87 13.10
CA ALA A 282 -1.67 -8.28 14.36
C ALA A 282 -1.36 -9.79 14.42
N LYS A 283 -2.23 -10.63 13.84
CA LYS A 283 -2.02 -12.08 13.77
C LYS A 283 -0.93 -12.49 12.78
N ASN A 284 -0.71 -11.69 11.75
CA ASN A 284 0.15 -12.03 10.62
C ASN A 284 1.34 -11.08 10.47
N TYR A 285 1.71 -10.37 11.55
CA TYR A 285 2.83 -9.44 11.52
C TYR A 285 4.14 -10.20 11.28
N THR A 286 4.81 -9.92 10.17
CA THR A 286 6.13 -10.45 9.81
C THR A 286 6.72 -9.61 8.66
N LEU A 287 8.05 -9.54 8.60
CA LEU A 287 8.80 -8.98 7.48
C LEU A 287 9.64 -10.04 6.74
N ASP A 288 9.59 -11.30 7.18
CA ASP A 288 10.32 -12.39 6.53
C ASP A 288 9.70 -12.82 5.20
N ALA A 289 8.41 -12.56 5.03
CA ALA A 289 7.62 -12.96 3.87
C ALA A 289 6.42 -12.03 3.68
N ASN A 290 5.76 -12.08 2.52
CA ASN A 290 4.46 -11.45 2.30
C ASN A 290 3.36 -12.32 2.93
N PRO A 291 2.85 -11.98 4.15
CA PRO A 291 2.00 -12.87 4.90
C PRO A 291 0.69 -13.17 4.18
N GLY A 292 0.17 -14.38 4.38
CA GLY A 292 -1.03 -14.85 3.68
C GLY A 292 -0.78 -15.38 2.28
N MET A 293 0.40 -15.21 1.69
CA MET A 293 0.78 -15.88 0.44
C MET A 293 1.01 -17.37 0.68
N PRO A 294 0.70 -18.27 -0.30
CA PRO A 294 1.14 -19.66 -0.23
C PRO A 294 2.65 -19.76 -0.06
N GLU A 295 3.14 -20.79 0.62
CA GLU A 295 4.56 -20.97 0.94
C GLU A 295 5.46 -20.82 -0.28
N ALA A 296 5.13 -21.48 -1.39
CA ALA A 296 5.87 -21.41 -2.65
C ALA A 296 5.94 -19.99 -3.27
N ASN A 297 5.06 -19.10 -2.85
CA ASN A 297 4.96 -17.73 -3.35
C ASN A 297 5.22 -16.67 -2.24
N SER A 298 5.68 -17.09 -1.07
CA SER A 298 5.81 -16.22 0.12
C SER A 298 6.74 -15.02 -0.10
N GLN A 299 7.74 -15.15 -0.95
CA GLN A 299 8.67 -14.09 -1.35
C GLN A 299 8.19 -13.26 -2.55
N ARG A 300 7.06 -13.63 -3.16
CA ARG A 300 6.55 -12.92 -4.33
C ARG A 300 6.03 -11.54 -3.96
N GLY A 301 6.57 -10.52 -4.61
CA GLY A 301 6.20 -9.13 -4.35
C GLY A 301 6.65 -8.61 -2.98
N LEU A 302 7.69 -9.17 -2.36
CA LEU A 302 8.16 -8.81 -1.03
C LEU A 302 8.49 -7.31 -0.90
N PHE A 303 9.21 -6.73 -1.87
CA PHE A 303 9.50 -5.29 -1.85
C PHE A 303 8.25 -4.42 -2.02
N TYR A 304 7.27 -4.87 -2.79
CA TYR A 304 5.97 -4.21 -2.86
C TYR A 304 5.22 -4.31 -1.52
N TYR A 305 5.32 -5.46 -0.84
CA TYR A 305 4.79 -5.63 0.51
C TYR A 305 5.45 -4.66 1.50
N TYR A 306 6.77 -4.55 1.53
CA TYR A 306 7.49 -3.58 2.38
C TYR A 306 7.04 -2.14 2.12
N HIS A 307 6.87 -1.78 0.85
CA HIS A 307 6.34 -0.45 0.50
C HIS A 307 4.93 -0.22 1.06
N THR A 308 4.00 -1.17 0.88
CA THR A 308 2.63 -1.03 1.38
C THR A 308 2.56 -1.08 2.90
N PHE A 309 3.38 -1.92 3.52
CA PHE A 309 3.57 -2.00 4.97
C PHE A 309 4.00 -0.65 5.55
N ALA A 310 5.15 -0.12 5.12
CA ALA A 310 5.68 1.15 5.62
C ALA A 310 4.68 2.29 5.47
N LYS A 311 4.03 2.39 4.30
CA LYS A 311 3.03 3.43 4.02
C LYS A 311 1.76 3.30 4.85
N CYS A 312 1.36 2.09 5.19
CA CYS A 312 0.21 1.84 6.05
C CYS A 312 0.53 2.19 7.50
N MET A 313 1.69 1.74 8.00
CA MET A 313 2.11 2.03 9.39
C MET A 313 2.30 3.54 9.61
N ASP A 314 2.91 4.24 8.63
CA ASP A 314 2.99 5.70 8.66
C ASP A 314 1.60 6.37 8.67
N ALA A 315 0.66 5.88 7.87
CA ALA A 315 -0.71 6.41 7.82
C ALA A 315 -1.51 6.14 9.10
N LEU A 316 -1.23 5.04 9.83
CA LEU A 316 -1.81 4.75 11.14
C LEU A 316 -1.35 5.77 12.21
N GLY A 317 -0.16 6.38 12.03
CA GLY A 317 0.36 7.42 12.90
C GLY A 317 0.84 6.91 14.27
N GLU A 318 1.15 5.61 14.37
CA GLU A 318 1.68 4.99 15.59
C GLU A 318 3.17 4.69 15.41
N ASP A 319 3.99 4.98 16.40
CA ASP A 319 5.43 4.66 16.35
C ASP A 319 5.68 3.17 16.54
N THR A 320 4.77 2.49 17.21
CA THR A 320 4.88 1.06 17.50
C THR A 320 3.57 0.35 17.20
N PHE A 321 3.67 -0.95 16.88
CA PHE A 321 2.52 -1.81 16.65
C PHE A 321 2.59 -3.04 17.56
N THR A 322 1.48 -3.42 18.18
CA THR A 322 1.42 -4.62 19.02
C THR A 322 0.79 -5.78 18.27
N ASP A 323 1.52 -6.88 18.15
CA ASP A 323 1.03 -8.09 17.48
C ASP A 323 0.03 -8.89 18.36
N ALA A 324 -0.55 -9.94 17.80
CA ALA A 324 -1.54 -10.78 18.51
C ALA A 324 -0.92 -11.59 19.67
N LYS A 325 0.40 -11.68 19.78
CA LYS A 325 1.12 -12.32 20.89
C LYS A 325 1.45 -11.34 22.00
N GLY A 326 1.09 -10.05 21.83
CA GLY A 326 1.38 -8.98 22.77
C GLY A 326 2.79 -8.40 22.62
N VAL A 327 3.53 -8.75 21.56
CA VAL A 327 4.84 -8.18 21.28
C VAL A 327 4.68 -6.79 20.69
N LYS A 328 5.37 -5.83 21.25
CA LYS A 328 5.40 -4.45 20.77
C LYS A 328 6.56 -4.26 19.81
N HIS A 329 6.26 -3.93 18.57
CA HIS A 329 7.20 -3.73 17.48
C HIS A 329 7.47 -2.26 17.22
N ASP A 330 8.72 -1.86 17.12
CA ASP A 330 9.13 -0.63 16.43
C ASP A 330 9.20 -0.98 14.94
N TRP A 331 8.13 -0.75 14.22
CA TRP A 331 7.99 -1.18 12.84
C TRP A 331 9.01 -0.52 11.87
N ARG A 332 9.56 0.63 12.25
CA ARG A 332 10.62 1.27 11.45
C ARG A 332 11.95 0.56 11.63
N ALA A 333 12.23 0.13 12.85
CA ALA A 333 13.44 -0.65 13.16
C ALA A 333 13.36 -2.08 12.61
N ASP A 334 12.16 -2.67 12.60
CA ASP A 334 11.94 -4.01 12.04
C ASP A 334 12.10 -4.04 10.51
N LEU A 335 11.70 -2.96 9.79
CA LEU A 335 11.77 -2.82 8.34
C LEU A 335 13.19 -2.55 7.83
#